data_3d2c676d1cfea45d85ffecca9ad84fe0
#
_entry.id   3d2c676d1cfea45d85ffecca9ad84fe0
#
_cell.length_a   1.000
_cell.length_b   1.000
_cell.length_c   1.000
_cell.angle_alpha   90.00
_cell.angle_beta   90.00
_cell.angle_gamma   90.00
#
_symmetry.space_group_name_H-M   'P 1'
#
loop_
_entity.id
_entity.type
_entity.pdbx_description
1 polymer ?
#
loop_
_entity_poly.entity_id
_entity_poly.type
_entity_poly.pdbx_seq_one_letter_code
_entity_poly.pdbx_strand_id
1 'polypeptide(L)'
;PGTLRFNTDIGTLEVYRGDTIGWEQIQRREGQYLGGGTGSNTGTGTRGITMGGQVFPADLNKIEFVTIPTLGDAQDFGDLSVTRTQSAGLGSRVRAYCVGGLVSPGDYRNTIDSHEFASLGNFIDYGDLTGTARLLAAFSNSTRGVAAGGQPRNDVIDYFALSTTGTAQDFGDLPANDIFGSGLASPTRGLIKDGSNDDTSISYVTISSTGDSVDYGDLSVSRGTHVQTAASATRGIFAGGNGPAPASPSNNEIQFVTIASLGNSIDFGDLTRSTAETNAGTSDSTRAIFMGNGPGNGDTIDFVEISTTGNATDFGNLTSSRTHNCACSNGHGGL
;
A
#
# COMPACT_ATOMS: atom_id res chain seq x y z
N PRO A 1 -32.81 1.52 -31.99
CA PRO A 1 -32.18 1.96 -30.74
C PRO A 1 -31.12 0.97 -30.29
N GLY A 2 -30.02 1.45 -29.67
CA GLY A 2 -28.95 0.62 -29.14
C GLY A 2 -27.77 0.40 -30.08
N THR A 3 -27.81 0.84 -31.33
CA THR A 3 -26.67 0.80 -32.24
C THR A 3 -25.56 1.71 -31.74
N LEU A 4 -24.31 1.22 -31.76
CA LEU A 4 -23.12 1.97 -31.38
C LEU A 4 -22.35 2.42 -32.62
N ARG A 5 -21.79 3.61 -32.60
CA ARG A 5 -20.79 4.09 -33.55
C ARG A 5 -19.67 4.85 -32.86
N PHE A 6 -18.50 4.88 -33.46
CA PHE A 6 -17.45 5.79 -33.06
C PHE A 6 -17.51 7.03 -33.96
N ASN A 7 -17.71 8.19 -33.34
CA ASN A 7 -17.72 9.47 -34.05
C ASN A 7 -16.28 9.97 -34.14
N THR A 8 -15.70 9.94 -35.34
CA THR A 8 -14.30 10.33 -35.58
C THR A 8 -14.06 11.84 -35.52
N ASP A 9 -15.12 12.64 -35.73
CA ASP A 9 -15.01 14.11 -35.75
C ASP A 9 -14.83 14.68 -34.34
N ILE A 10 -15.41 14.00 -33.35
CA ILE A 10 -15.35 14.41 -31.93
C ILE A 10 -14.66 13.36 -31.04
N GLY A 11 -14.18 12.25 -31.62
CA GLY A 11 -13.41 11.22 -30.89
C GLY A 11 -14.20 10.47 -29.81
N THR A 12 -15.53 10.34 -29.96
CA THR A 12 -16.38 9.73 -28.92
C THR A 12 -17.19 8.54 -29.42
N LEU A 13 -17.56 7.63 -28.52
CA LEU A 13 -18.49 6.55 -28.78
C LEU A 13 -19.92 7.10 -28.59
N GLU A 14 -20.79 6.80 -29.53
CA GLU A 14 -22.21 7.23 -29.50
C GLU A 14 -23.13 6.03 -29.57
N VAL A 15 -24.31 6.14 -28.94
CA VAL A 15 -25.41 5.18 -29.00
C VAL A 15 -26.63 5.82 -29.65
N TYR A 16 -27.25 5.11 -30.59
CA TYR A 16 -28.50 5.56 -31.21
C TYR A 16 -29.68 5.26 -30.29
N ARG A 17 -30.37 6.32 -29.82
CA ARG A 17 -31.51 6.24 -28.90
C ARG A 17 -32.87 6.22 -29.59
N GLY A 18 -32.88 6.22 -30.91
CA GLY A 18 -34.08 6.26 -31.73
C GLY A 18 -34.28 7.60 -32.40
N ASP A 19 -35.29 7.69 -33.29
CA ASP A 19 -35.47 8.83 -34.19
C ASP A 19 -35.83 10.14 -33.47
N THR A 20 -36.35 10.05 -32.25
CA THR A 20 -36.72 11.24 -31.45
C THR A 20 -35.50 11.90 -30.79
N ILE A 21 -34.46 11.11 -30.40
CA ILE A 21 -33.27 11.59 -29.69
C ILE A 21 -32.05 11.61 -30.61
N GLY A 22 -31.99 10.66 -31.57
CA GLY A 22 -30.85 10.51 -32.46
C GLY A 22 -29.64 9.82 -31.80
N TRP A 23 -28.45 10.29 -32.16
CA TRP A 23 -27.18 9.83 -31.62
C TRP A 23 -26.83 10.59 -30.36
N GLU A 24 -26.64 9.85 -29.26
CA GLU A 24 -26.23 10.38 -27.97
C GLU A 24 -24.83 9.92 -27.67
N GLN A 25 -23.96 10.84 -27.26
CA GLN A 25 -22.61 10.50 -26.83
C GLN A 25 -22.66 9.63 -25.57
N ILE A 26 -21.97 8.48 -25.61
CA ILE A 26 -21.68 7.74 -24.40
C ILE A 26 -20.58 8.51 -23.67
N GLN A 27 -21.01 9.49 -22.90
CA GLN A 27 -20.09 10.19 -22.02
C GLN A 27 -19.66 9.22 -20.92
N ARG A 28 -18.36 9.00 -20.82
CA ARG A 28 -17.80 8.48 -19.58
C ARG A 28 -18.14 9.54 -18.52
N ARG A 29 -19.09 9.28 -17.67
CA ARG A 29 -19.26 10.08 -16.46
C ARG A 29 -18.02 9.81 -15.61
N GLU A 30 -17.02 10.63 -15.80
CA GLU A 30 -15.92 10.71 -14.86
C GLU A 30 -16.58 11.03 -13.52
N GLY A 31 -16.45 10.17 -12.54
CA GLY A 31 -16.91 10.43 -11.20
C GLY A 31 -17.91 9.45 -10.57
N GLN A 32 -18.53 8.54 -11.30
CA GLN A 32 -19.58 7.70 -10.68
C GLN A 32 -19.23 6.23 -10.45
N TYR A 33 -18.09 5.74 -10.91
CA TYR A 33 -17.84 4.29 -10.88
C TYR A 33 -16.71 3.80 -9.98
N LEU A 34 -15.96 4.68 -9.34
CA LEU A 34 -14.81 4.31 -8.54
C LEU A 34 -14.77 5.02 -7.18
N GLY A 35 -15.89 5.12 -6.50
CA GLY A 35 -15.91 5.58 -5.11
C GLY A 35 -15.34 7.00 -4.91
N GLY A 36 -15.45 7.86 -5.92
CA GLY A 36 -15.04 9.23 -5.81
C GLY A 36 -15.86 9.96 -4.74
N GLY A 37 -15.23 10.38 -3.68
CA GLY A 37 -15.84 11.23 -2.67
C GLY A 37 -16.21 12.60 -3.23
N THR A 38 -16.89 13.40 -2.44
CA THR A 38 -17.34 14.75 -2.78
C THR A 38 -16.38 15.78 -2.19
N GLY A 39 -15.41 16.24 -2.88
CA GLY A 39 -14.48 17.29 -2.45
C GLY A 39 -13.55 17.68 -3.58
N SER A 40 -12.68 18.63 -3.39
CA SER A 40 -11.79 19.14 -4.45
C SER A 40 -10.77 18.11 -4.98
N ASN A 41 -10.53 17.03 -4.24
CA ASN A 41 -9.75 15.86 -4.67
C ASN A 41 -10.66 14.64 -4.93
N THR A 42 -11.86 14.88 -5.41
CA THR A 42 -12.86 13.86 -5.68
C THR A 42 -12.72 13.27 -7.06
N GLY A 43 -11.51 13.18 -7.54
CA GLY A 43 -11.21 12.41 -8.74
C GLY A 43 -11.83 11.02 -8.61
N THR A 44 -12.47 10.59 -9.65
CA THR A 44 -12.84 9.20 -9.85
C THR A 44 -11.56 8.44 -10.03
N GLY A 45 -11.21 7.65 -9.07
CA GLY A 45 -9.98 6.92 -9.17
C GLY A 45 -9.71 6.09 -7.94
N THR A 46 -8.66 5.35 -8.03
CA THR A 46 -8.11 4.59 -6.92
C THR A 46 -7.71 5.53 -5.79
N ARG A 47 -8.20 5.25 -4.58
CA ARG A 47 -7.78 5.95 -3.37
C ARG A 47 -6.58 5.27 -2.76
N GLY A 48 -5.54 6.05 -2.50
CA GLY A 48 -4.47 5.69 -1.60
C GLY A 48 -4.76 6.26 -0.21
N ILE A 49 -4.69 5.41 0.81
CA ILE A 49 -4.96 5.78 2.20
C ILE A 49 -3.69 5.59 3.01
N THR A 50 -3.34 6.56 3.85
CA THR A 50 -2.31 6.43 4.88
C THR A 50 -2.94 6.47 6.27
N MET A 51 -2.43 5.64 7.18
CA MET A 51 -3.07 5.36 8.46
C MET A 51 -2.07 5.45 9.61
N GLY A 52 -2.50 6.07 10.71
CA GLY A 52 -1.74 6.15 11.97
C GLY A 52 -0.38 6.80 11.81
N GLY A 53 0.60 6.25 12.49
CA GLY A 53 1.95 6.77 12.54
C GLY A 53 2.23 7.57 13.80
N GLN A 54 3.30 8.35 13.79
CA GLN A 54 3.77 9.09 14.94
C GLN A 54 4.24 10.49 14.55
N VAL A 55 3.87 11.46 15.36
CA VAL A 55 4.55 12.77 15.48
C VAL A 55 5.16 12.80 16.88
N PHE A 56 6.44 12.48 16.95
CA PHE A 56 7.11 12.25 18.24
C PHE A 56 6.82 13.38 19.27
N PRO A 57 6.40 13.03 20.52
CA PRO A 57 6.28 11.67 21.07
C PRO A 57 4.88 11.02 20.94
N ALA A 58 3.96 11.59 20.19
CA ALA A 58 2.55 11.17 20.14
C ALA A 58 2.26 10.22 18.98
N ASP A 59 1.62 9.09 19.27
CA ASP A 59 1.02 8.21 18.26
C ASP A 59 -0.26 8.83 17.72
N LEU A 60 -0.53 8.57 16.42
CA LEU A 60 -1.70 9.11 15.73
C LEU A 60 -2.75 8.02 15.48
N ASN A 61 -4.03 8.41 15.48
CA ASN A 61 -5.13 7.62 14.93
C ASN A 61 -5.58 8.12 13.55
N LYS A 62 -5.04 9.24 13.10
CA LYS A 62 -5.47 9.93 11.89
C LYS A 62 -5.28 9.11 10.63
N ILE A 63 -6.31 9.11 9.78
CA ILE A 63 -6.31 8.50 8.46
C ILE A 63 -6.47 9.61 7.42
N GLU A 64 -5.65 9.58 6.38
CA GLU A 64 -5.72 10.52 5.27
C GLU A 64 -5.74 9.77 3.95
N PHE A 65 -6.30 10.39 2.91
CA PHE A 65 -6.37 9.80 1.59
C PHE A 65 -5.98 10.77 0.49
N VAL A 66 -5.54 10.19 -0.61
CA VAL A 66 -5.35 10.87 -1.90
C VAL A 66 -6.06 10.07 -2.99
N THR A 67 -6.38 10.73 -4.10
CA THR A 67 -6.81 10.06 -5.33
C THR A 67 -5.58 9.88 -6.22
N ILE A 68 -5.08 8.64 -6.37
CA ILE A 68 -3.79 8.34 -7.01
C ILE A 68 -3.66 8.88 -8.45
N PRO A 69 -4.70 8.79 -9.32
CA PRO A 69 -4.60 9.34 -10.68
C PRO A 69 -4.48 10.86 -10.75
N THR A 70 -4.78 11.59 -9.70
CA THR A 70 -4.74 13.06 -9.67
C THR A 70 -3.75 13.57 -8.64
N LEU A 71 -2.89 14.52 -9.03
CA LEU A 71 -1.97 15.17 -8.09
C LEU A 71 -2.73 16.03 -7.10
N GLY A 72 -2.16 16.21 -5.91
CA GLY A 72 -2.65 17.11 -4.89
C GLY A 72 -2.49 16.58 -3.47
N ASP A 73 -2.74 17.47 -2.52
CA ASP A 73 -2.56 17.19 -1.10
C ASP A 73 -3.59 16.18 -0.56
N ALA A 74 -3.18 15.44 0.44
CA ALA A 74 -4.04 14.51 1.15
C ALA A 74 -5.18 15.22 1.89
N GLN A 75 -6.27 14.51 2.04
CA GLN A 75 -7.46 14.96 2.77
C GLN A 75 -7.74 14.02 3.94
N ASP A 76 -8.41 14.55 4.93
CA ASP A 76 -8.88 13.78 6.07
C ASP A 76 -9.89 12.71 5.62
N PHE A 77 -9.66 11.48 6.07
CA PHE A 77 -10.54 10.35 5.81
C PHE A 77 -11.37 9.98 7.05
N GLY A 78 -10.79 10.06 8.24
CA GLY A 78 -11.31 9.66 9.52
C GLY A 78 -10.21 9.16 10.45
N ASP A 79 -10.57 8.34 11.44
CA ASP A 79 -9.66 7.87 12.47
C ASP A 79 -9.64 6.36 12.63
N LEU A 80 -8.52 5.80 13.05
CA LEU A 80 -8.42 4.44 13.57
C LEU A 80 -9.17 4.33 14.91
N SER A 81 -9.54 3.13 15.29
CA SER A 81 -10.20 2.85 16.57
C SER A 81 -9.36 3.27 17.79
N VAL A 82 -8.04 3.19 17.66
CA VAL A 82 -7.06 3.66 18.65
C VAL A 82 -5.84 4.26 17.93
N THR A 83 -5.12 5.17 18.63
CA THR A 83 -3.82 5.64 18.13
C THR A 83 -2.87 4.47 17.97
N ARG A 84 -2.14 4.40 16.85
CA ARG A 84 -1.12 3.36 16.65
C ARG A 84 -0.07 3.75 15.63
N THR A 85 1.12 3.25 15.85
CA THR A 85 2.29 3.40 15.00
C THR A 85 2.83 2.02 14.63
N GLN A 86 3.69 1.94 13.61
CA GLN A 86 4.35 0.68 13.21
C GLN A 86 3.36 -0.46 12.85
N SER A 87 2.17 -0.10 12.40
CA SER A 87 1.19 -1.00 11.82
C SER A 87 1.48 -1.26 10.34
N ALA A 88 0.79 -2.23 9.76
CA ALA A 88 0.83 -2.48 8.32
C ALA A 88 -0.55 -2.24 7.68
N GLY A 89 -0.53 -1.84 6.41
CA GLY A 89 -1.74 -1.56 5.63
C GLY A 89 -1.91 -2.56 4.49
N LEU A 90 -3.14 -3.00 4.27
CA LEU A 90 -3.53 -3.76 3.08
C LEU A 90 -4.96 -3.41 2.66
N GLY A 91 -5.34 -3.73 1.43
CA GLY A 91 -6.64 -3.34 0.91
C GLY A 91 -7.27 -4.39 -0.01
N SER A 92 -8.59 -4.36 -0.08
CA SER A 92 -9.35 -4.96 -1.16
C SER A 92 -9.83 -3.86 -2.12
N ARG A 93 -10.56 -4.20 -3.18
CA ARG A 93 -11.21 -3.17 -4.03
C ARG A 93 -12.23 -2.31 -3.29
N VAL A 94 -12.71 -2.78 -2.15
CA VAL A 94 -13.82 -2.15 -1.41
C VAL A 94 -13.38 -1.59 -0.08
N ARG A 95 -12.45 -2.27 0.62
CA ARG A 95 -12.17 -2.04 2.03
C ARG A 95 -10.67 -1.93 2.30
N ALA A 96 -10.29 -0.94 3.11
CA ALA A 96 -8.95 -0.75 3.67
C ALA A 96 -8.85 -1.43 5.03
N TYR A 97 -7.66 -1.92 5.36
CA TYR A 97 -7.35 -2.59 6.62
C TYR A 97 -6.05 -2.03 7.21
N CYS A 98 -6.07 -1.80 8.52
CA CYS A 98 -4.90 -1.49 9.33
C CYS A 98 -4.65 -2.64 10.31
N VAL A 99 -3.48 -3.24 10.25
CA VAL A 99 -3.17 -4.52 10.89
C VAL A 99 -2.07 -4.35 11.93
N GLY A 100 -2.30 -4.84 13.15
CA GLY A 100 -1.32 -4.83 14.23
C GLY A 100 -0.89 -3.42 14.63
N GLY A 101 0.38 -3.27 15.01
CA GLY A 101 0.99 -2.00 15.39
C GLY A 101 1.28 -1.89 16.89
N LEU A 102 1.70 -0.71 17.27
CA LEU A 102 2.09 -0.34 18.63
C LEU A 102 1.27 0.85 19.10
N VAL A 103 0.74 0.77 20.31
CA VAL A 103 0.31 1.93 21.11
C VAL A 103 1.41 2.20 22.14
N SER A 104 2.03 3.38 22.06
CA SER A 104 3.11 3.72 23.00
C SER A 104 2.58 3.85 24.45
N PRO A 105 3.33 3.40 25.46
CA PRO A 105 4.74 2.99 25.44
C PRO A 105 5.00 1.45 25.41
N GLY A 106 4.40 0.65 24.61
CA GLY A 106 4.77 -0.77 24.50
C GLY A 106 3.61 -1.76 24.42
N ASP A 107 2.41 -1.29 24.14
CA ASP A 107 1.22 -2.10 23.97
C ASP A 107 1.11 -2.56 22.49
N TYR A 108 1.60 -3.75 22.18
CA TYR A 108 1.54 -4.33 20.84
C TYR A 108 0.15 -4.86 20.56
N ARG A 109 -0.35 -4.58 19.35
CA ARG A 109 -1.72 -4.92 18.94
C ARG A 109 -1.75 -6.13 18.02
N ASN A 110 -2.83 -6.92 18.15
CA ASN A 110 -3.23 -7.93 17.17
C ASN A 110 -4.44 -7.48 16.35
N THR A 111 -5.05 -6.35 16.67
CA THR A 111 -6.29 -5.85 16.08
C THR A 111 -6.14 -5.55 14.59
N ILE A 112 -7.14 -5.95 13.82
CA ILE A 112 -7.34 -5.57 12.43
C ILE A 112 -8.51 -4.59 12.39
N ASP A 113 -8.25 -3.33 12.09
CA ASP A 113 -9.29 -2.32 11.87
C ASP A 113 -9.58 -2.18 10.38
N SER A 114 -10.80 -1.83 10.01
CA SER A 114 -11.16 -1.64 8.61
C SER A 114 -12.23 -0.58 8.37
N HIS A 115 -12.23 -0.02 7.16
CA HIS A 115 -13.31 0.83 6.65
C HIS A 115 -13.42 0.73 5.13
N GLU A 116 -14.58 1.08 4.58
CA GLU A 116 -14.79 1.08 3.12
C GLU A 116 -14.11 2.29 2.46
N PHE A 117 -13.41 2.08 1.34
CA PHE A 117 -12.80 3.17 0.57
C PHE A 117 -13.81 4.18 0.02
N ALA A 118 -15.04 3.76 -0.21
CA ALA A 118 -16.05 4.58 -0.89
C ALA A 118 -16.60 5.71 -0.02
N SER A 119 -16.58 5.56 1.30
CA SER A 119 -17.10 6.55 2.25
C SER A 119 -15.98 7.04 3.17
N LEU A 120 -16.11 8.27 3.65
CA LEU A 120 -15.25 8.78 4.74
C LEU A 120 -15.82 8.29 6.07
N GLY A 121 -14.94 8.07 7.05
CA GLY A 121 -15.34 7.68 8.39
C GLY A 121 -14.26 6.93 9.15
N ASN A 122 -14.56 6.64 10.40
CA ASN A 122 -13.63 5.98 11.30
C ASN A 122 -13.59 4.47 11.03
N PHE A 123 -12.41 3.90 11.16
CA PHE A 123 -12.23 2.46 11.10
C PHE A 123 -12.84 1.80 12.32
N ILE A 124 -13.39 0.63 12.09
CA ILE A 124 -13.97 -0.23 13.12
C ILE A 124 -13.22 -1.54 13.19
N ASP A 125 -13.31 -2.18 14.32
CA ASP A 125 -12.77 -3.53 14.54
C ASP A 125 -13.33 -4.52 13.52
N TYR A 126 -12.42 -5.25 12.88
CA TYR A 126 -12.73 -6.29 11.89
C TYR A 126 -12.41 -7.69 12.41
N GLY A 127 -11.40 -7.80 13.27
CA GLY A 127 -10.91 -9.04 13.83
C GLY A 127 -9.47 -8.92 14.33
N ASP A 128 -8.85 -10.07 14.59
CA ASP A 128 -7.52 -10.12 15.18
C ASP A 128 -6.55 -11.00 14.40
N LEU A 129 -5.25 -10.68 14.46
CA LEU A 129 -4.16 -11.61 14.13
C LEU A 129 -4.12 -12.75 15.18
N THR A 130 -3.42 -13.83 14.88
CA THR A 130 -3.20 -14.94 15.82
C THR A 130 -2.38 -14.52 17.05
N GLY A 131 -1.63 -13.43 16.97
CA GLY A 131 -0.88 -12.82 18.06
C GLY A 131 -0.58 -11.36 17.81
N THR A 132 -0.13 -10.65 18.85
CA THR A 132 0.24 -9.24 18.76
C THR A 132 1.48 -9.06 17.87
N ALA A 133 1.49 -8.02 17.02
CA ALA A 133 2.64 -7.72 16.15
C ALA A 133 2.74 -6.23 15.83
N ARG A 134 3.97 -5.74 15.72
CA ARG A 134 4.33 -4.45 15.13
C ARG A 134 5.44 -4.62 14.10
N LEU A 135 5.66 -3.66 13.21
CA LEU A 135 6.74 -3.69 12.22
C LEU A 135 6.66 -4.94 11.31
N LEU A 136 5.47 -5.27 10.88
CA LEU A 136 5.15 -6.44 10.07
C LEU A 136 4.98 -6.06 8.60
N ALA A 137 5.20 -7.01 7.71
CA ALA A 137 4.81 -6.90 6.31
C ALA A 137 3.33 -7.20 6.14
N ALA A 138 2.64 -6.49 5.24
CA ALA A 138 1.27 -6.86 4.88
C ALA A 138 1.01 -6.64 3.39
N PHE A 139 0.20 -7.50 2.82
CA PHE A 139 -0.23 -7.44 1.43
C PHE A 139 -1.53 -8.25 1.25
N SER A 140 -2.14 -8.14 0.09
CA SER A 140 -3.39 -8.84 -0.18
C SER A 140 -3.58 -9.12 -1.67
N ASN A 141 -4.46 -10.05 -1.96
CA ASN A 141 -5.14 -10.16 -3.24
C ASN A 141 -6.63 -9.80 -3.08
N SER A 142 -7.45 -10.14 -4.07
CA SER A 142 -8.89 -9.83 -4.02
C SER A 142 -9.68 -10.56 -2.93
N THR A 143 -9.12 -11.59 -2.29
CA THR A 143 -9.83 -12.47 -1.35
C THR A 143 -9.17 -12.60 0.02
N ARG A 144 -7.84 -12.55 0.07
CA ARG A 144 -7.04 -12.78 1.28
C ARG A 144 -6.15 -11.59 1.61
N GLY A 145 -6.16 -11.17 2.88
CA GLY A 145 -5.12 -10.37 3.49
C GLY A 145 -4.09 -11.29 4.15
N VAL A 146 -2.81 -10.96 4.00
CA VAL A 146 -1.68 -11.69 4.58
C VAL A 146 -0.85 -10.71 5.39
N ALA A 147 -0.45 -11.12 6.59
CA ALA A 147 0.42 -10.38 7.49
C ALA A 147 1.58 -11.28 7.92
N ALA A 148 2.81 -10.83 7.72
CA ALA A 148 4.00 -11.66 7.89
C ALA A 148 5.02 -11.02 8.81
N GLY A 149 5.63 -11.82 9.68
CA GLY A 149 6.70 -11.41 10.57
C GLY A 149 6.27 -10.42 11.65
N GLY A 150 7.17 -9.51 11.95
CA GLY A 150 6.98 -8.46 12.96
C GLY A 150 7.29 -8.91 14.38
N GLN A 151 7.53 -7.94 15.26
CA GLN A 151 7.87 -8.19 16.66
C GLN A 151 6.62 -8.29 17.53
N PRO A 152 6.45 -9.27 18.43
CA PRO A 152 7.37 -10.33 18.81
C PRO A 152 7.21 -11.66 18.04
N ARG A 153 6.39 -11.69 16.99
CA ARG A 153 6.02 -12.93 16.28
C ARG A 153 7.11 -13.48 15.38
N ASN A 154 7.99 -12.62 14.90
CA ASN A 154 9.19 -12.90 14.12
C ASN A 154 8.95 -13.60 12.76
N ASP A 155 8.68 -14.91 12.74
CA ASP A 155 8.57 -15.73 11.53
C ASP A 155 7.13 -16.08 11.10
N VAL A 156 6.14 -15.84 11.95
CA VAL A 156 4.75 -16.24 11.70
C VAL A 156 4.12 -15.47 10.55
N ILE A 157 3.48 -16.18 9.62
CA ILE A 157 2.64 -15.61 8.58
C ILE A 157 1.19 -15.94 8.89
N ASP A 158 0.34 -14.90 8.99
CA ASP A 158 -1.09 -15.01 9.16
C ASP A 158 -1.84 -14.65 7.88
N TYR A 159 -3.03 -15.20 7.70
CA TYR A 159 -3.97 -14.73 6.69
C TYR A 159 -5.40 -14.62 7.22
N PHE A 160 -6.19 -13.77 6.60
CA PHE A 160 -7.62 -13.63 6.87
C PHE A 160 -8.41 -13.33 5.59
N ALA A 161 -9.69 -13.68 5.61
CA ALA A 161 -10.60 -13.39 4.50
C ALA A 161 -10.99 -11.91 4.49
N LEU A 162 -10.91 -11.25 3.32
CA LEU A 162 -11.26 -9.83 3.19
C LEU A 162 -12.77 -9.56 3.11
N SER A 163 -13.59 -10.61 3.04
CA SER A 163 -15.05 -10.48 2.91
C SER A 163 -15.82 -10.79 4.19
N THR A 164 -15.17 -11.39 5.18
CA THR A 164 -15.80 -11.83 6.43
C THR A 164 -14.95 -11.47 7.63
N THR A 165 -15.58 -10.87 8.66
CA THR A 165 -14.92 -10.55 9.92
C THR A 165 -14.50 -11.83 10.65
N GLY A 166 -13.44 -11.76 11.44
CA GLY A 166 -12.97 -12.87 12.26
C GLY A 166 -11.46 -12.84 12.50
N THR A 167 -11.01 -13.79 13.29
CA THR A 167 -9.60 -13.96 13.63
C THR A 167 -8.83 -14.56 12.43
N ALA A 168 -7.63 -14.05 12.20
CA ALA A 168 -6.71 -14.59 11.22
C ALA A 168 -6.33 -16.05 11.55
N GLN A 169 -5.87 -16.74 10.55
CA GLN A 169 -5.42 -18.13 10.62
C GLN A 169 -3.95 -18.21 10.24
N ASP A 170 -3.28 -19.22 10.75
CA ASP A 170 -1.92 -19.56 10.37
C ASP A 170 -1.83 -19.86 8.87
N PHE A 171 -0.86 -19.21 8.21
CA PHE A 171 -0.56 -19.42 6.80
C PHE A 171 0.67 -20.29 6.60
N GLY A 172 1.69 -20.14 7.45
CA GLY A 172 3.02 -20.74 7.40
C GLY A 172 4.05 -19.80 8.01
N ASP A 173 5.33 -20.04 7.74
CA ASP A 173 6.42 -19.32 8.35
C ASP A 173 7.36 -18.65 7.33
N LEU A 174 8.07 -17.61 7.77
CA LEU A 174 9.21 -17.02 7.09
C LEU A 174 10.46 -17.90 7.33
N PRO A 175 11.47 -17.85 6.43
CA PRO A 175 12.68 -18.68 6.57
C PRO A 175 13.56 -18.27 7.75
N ALA A 176 13.37 -17.08 8.27
CA ALA A 176 14.08 -16.52 9.42
C ALA A 176 13.21 -15.51 10.17
N ASN A 177 13.63 -15.16 11.38
CA ASN A 177 12.96 -14.12 12.16
C ASN A 177 13.02 -12.78 11.42
N ASP A 178 11.87 -12.26 11.02
CA ASP A 178 11.75 -10.97 10.34
C ASP A 178 11.05 -9.94 11.22
N ILE A 179 11.75 -8.85 11.48
CA ILE A 179 11.21 -7.62 12.06
C ILE A 179 11.47 -6.48 11.09
N PHE A 180 10.55 -5.53 10.98
CA PHE A 180 10.59 -4.42 10.00
C PHE A 180 10.30 -4.82 8.54
N GLY A 181 9.61 -5.92 8.31
CA GLY A 181 9.27 -6.41 6.98
C GLY A 181 8.41 -5.43 6.19
N SER A 182 8.52 -5.52 4.86
CA SER A 182 7.69 -4.76 3.92
C SER A 182 7.11 -5.71 2.88
N GLY A 183 5.84 -5.53 2.52
CA GLY A 183 5.14 -6.46 1.66
C GLY A 183 4.48 -5.79 0.45
N LEU A 184 4.45 -6.51 -0.66
CA LEU A 184 3.72 -6.14 -1.88
C LEU A 184 3.16 -7.39 -2.56
N ALA A 185 2.21 -7.25 -3.47
CA ALA A 185 1.61 -8.39 -4.13
C ALA A 185 1.22 -8.17 -5.59
N SER A 186 1.22 -9.26 -6.33
CA SER A 186 0.39 -9.49 -7.51
C SER A 186 -0.88 -10.26 -7.11
N PRO A 187 -1.84 -10.52 -8.02
CA PRO A 187 -3.04 -11.30 -7.68
C PRO A 187 -2.77 -12.71 -7.16
N THR A 188 -1.59 -13.26 -7.45
CA THR A 188 -1.24 -14.65 -7.10
C THR A 188 -0.10 -14.79 -6.11
N ARG A 189 0.84 -13.85 -6.13
CA ARG A 189 2.10 -13.93 -5.37
C ARG A 189 2.27 -12.72 -4.47
N GLY A 190 2.54 -12.94 -3.19
CA GLY A 190 3.00 -11.92 -2.25
C GLY A 190 4.51 -11.98 -2.11
N LEU A 191 5.17 -10.84 -2.15
CA LEU A 191 6.60 -10.69 -1.87
C LEU A 191 6.79 -10.01 -0.53
N ILE A 192 7.75 -10.49 0.22
CA ILE A 192 8.13 -10.00 1.54
C ILE A 192 9.61 -9.64 1.48
N LYS A 193 9.95 -8.38 1.69
CA LYS A 193 11.35 -7.97 1.89
C LYS A 193 11.65 -8.16 3.37
N ASP A 194 12.61 -9.01 3.66
CA ASP A 194 13.04 -9.29 5.02
C ASP A 194 13.68 -8.04 5.67
N GLY A 195 13.25 -7.73 6.88
CA GLY A 195 13.57 -6.46 7.54
C GLY A 195 14.76 -6.50 8.49
N SER A 196 15.47 -7.61 8.58
CA SER A 196 16.67 -7.71 9.44
C SER A 196 17.80 -6.79 8.94
N ASN A 197 18.62 -6.31 9.86
CA ASN A 197 19.70 -5.39 9.55
C ASN A 197 20.64 -5.97 8.46
N ASP A 198 20.88 -5.16 7.43
CA ASP A 198 21.79 -5.46 6.32
C ASP A 198 21.32 -6.55 5.35
N ASP A 199 20.07 -6.98 5.42
CA ASP A 199 19.55 -8.01 4.55
C ASP A 199 19.09 -7.45 3.20
N THR A 200 19.36 -8.19 2.13
CA THR A 200 18.87 -7.94 0.77
C THR A 200 17.72 -8.86 0.42
N SER A 201 17.47 -9.89 1.21
CA SER A 201 16.58 -11.00 0.89
C SER A 201 15.13 -10.58 0.62
N ILE A 202 14.58 -11.18 -0.39
CA ILE A 202 13.14 -11.12 -0.71
C ILE A 202 12.62 -12.55 -0.69
N SER A 203 11.60 -12.80 0.11
CA SER A 203 10.87 -14.06 0.11
C SER A 203 9.53 -13.91 -0.60
N TYR A 204 8.90 -15.01 -1.00
CA TYR A 204 7.56 -14.97 -1.57
C TYR A 204 6.67 -16.11 -1.09
N VAL A 205 5.35 -15.87 -1.16
CA VAL A 205 4.31 -16.87 -0.96
C VAL A 205 3.32 -16.88 -2.12
N THR A 206 2.67 -18.02 -2.35
CA THR A 206 1.50 -18.11 -3.23
C THR A 206 0.25 -17.82 -2.40
N ILE A 207 -0.40 -16.66 -2.57
CA ILE A 207 -1.44 -16.16 -1.67
C ILE A 207 -2.63 -17.12 -1.54
N SER A 208 -2.97 -17.89 -2.57
CA SER A 208 -4.11 -18.80 -2.57
C SER A 208 -3.90 -20.11 -1.81
N SER A 209 -2.66 -20.47 -1.49
CA SER A 209 -2.31 -21.70 -0.78
C SER A 209 -1.43 -21.40 0.41
N THR A 210 -1.77 -21.98 1.58
CA THR A 210 -0.96 -21.88 2.79
C THR A 210 0.34 -22.68 2.65
N GLY A 211 1.37 -22.26 3.35
CA GLY A 211 2.71 -22.85 3.36
C GLY A 211 3.77 -21.80 3.61
N ASP A 212 4.98 -22.25 3.93
CA ASP A 212 6.09 -21.39 4.22
C ASP A 212 6.53 -20.56 3.01
N SER A 213 7.10 -19.41 3.28
CA SER A 213 7.68 -18.58 2.24
C SER A 213 8.95 -19.19 1.65
N VAL A 214 9.24 -18.85 0.42
CA VAL A 214 10.37 -19.37 -0.35
C VAL A 214 11.20 -18.21 -0.86
N ASP A 215 12.51 -18.42 -0.98
CA ASP A 215 13.43 -17.44 -1.55
C ASP A 215 12.97 -16.97 -2.93
N TYR A 216 12.97 -15.65 -3.12
CA TYR A 216 12.66 -15.00 -4.40
C TYR A 216 13.91 -14.47 -5.09
N GLY A 217 14.83 -13.91 -4.34
CA GLY A 217 16.04 -13.22 -4.78
C GLY A 217 16.35 -12.04 -3.86
N ASP A 218 17.18 -11.11 -4.32
CA ASP A 218 17.73 -10.05 -3.49
C ASP A 218 17.44 -8.65 -4.03
N LEU A 219 17.38 -7.66 -3.13
CA LEU A 219 17.60 -6.27 -3.49
C LEU A 219 19.05 -6.07 -3.95
N SER A 220 19.26 -5.22 -4.95
CA SER A 220 20.59 -4.89 -5.46
C SER A 220 21.43 -4.12 -4.44
N VAL A 221 20.78 -3.42 -3.51
CA VAL A 221 21.41 -2.69 -2.42
C VAL A 221 20.72 -3.03 -1.11
N SER A 222 21.53 -3.31 -0.10
CA SER A 222 21.06 -3.65 1.25
C SER A 222 20.20 -2.52 1.84
N ARG A 223 19.05 -2.93 2.39
CA ARG A 223 18.09 -2.08 3.10
C ARG A 223 17.74 -2.74 4.42
N GLY A 224 18.10 -2.11 5.51
CA GLY A 224 17.82 -2.66 6.83
C GLY A 224 16.32 -2.63 7.15
N THR A 225 15.72 -1.46 7.20
CA THR A 225 14.37 -1.29 7.75
C THR A 225 13.55 -0.26 6.98
N HIS A 226 12.21 -0.31 7.15
CA HIS A 226 11.30 0.75 6.71
C HIS A 226 11.28 1.03 5.19
N VAL A 227 11.36 -0.02 4.39
CA VAL A 227 11.22 0.09 2.94
C VAL A 227 9.76 0.31 2.56
N GLN A 228 9.50 1.35 1.78
CA GLN A 228 8.18 1.59 1.22
C GLN A 228 7.95 0.69 0.01
N THR A 229 6.79 0.06 -0.07
CA THR A 229 6.47 -0.90 -1.14
C THR A 229 5.22 -0.52 -1.91
N ALA A 230 5.25 -0.76 -3.21
CA ALA A 230 4.13 -0.56 -4.11
C ALA A 230 4.20 -1.58 -5.26
N ALA A 231 3.08 -1.90 -5.90
CA ALA A 231 3.08 -2.85 -7.00
C ALA A 231 1.98 -2.61 -8.03
N SER A 232 2.28 -2.93 -9.28
CA SER A 232 1.26 -3.33 -10.27
C SER A 232 1.11 -4.86 -10.24
N ALA A 233 0.20 -5.40 -11.04
CA ALA A 233 0.04 -6.86 -11.14
C ALA A 233 1.31 -7.60 -11.62
N THR A 234 2.29 -6.90 -12.17
CA THR A 234 3.50 -7.50 -12.77
C THR A 234 4.80 -7.01 -12.17
N ARG A 235 4.85 -5.79 -11.68
CA ARG A 235 6.07 -5.15 -11.17
C ARG A 235 5.91 -4.76 -9.72
N GLY A 236 6.86 -5.19 -8.86
CA GLY A 236 6.99 -4.78 -7.47
C GLY A 236 8.07 -3.72 -7.34
N ILE A 237 7.81 -2.69 -6.54
CA ILE A 237 8.71 -1.55 -6.29
C ILE A 237 9.05 -1.49 -4.81
N PHE A 238 10.32 -1.28 -4.52
CA PHE A 238 10.89 -1.08 -3.20
C PHE A 238 11.60 0.28 -3.18
N ALA A 239 11.22 1.18 -2.27
CA ALA A 239 11.71 2.55 -2.26
C ALA A 239 12.20 2.99 -0.89
N GLY A 240 13.30 3.73 -0.86
CA GLY A 240 13.85 4.33 0.35
C GLY A 240 14.26 3.33 1.43
N GLY A 241 13.99 3.67 2.67
CA GLY A 241 14.36 2.89 3.85
C GLY A 241 15.73 3.24 4.40
N ASN A 242 16.09 2.61 5.51
CA ASN A 242 17.40 2.77 6.12
C ASN A 242 18.44 1.86 5.43
N GLY A 243 19.63 2.38 5.22
CA GLY A 243 20.78 1.60 4.80
C GLY A 243 21.35 0.76 5.95
N PRO A 244 22.46 0.05 5.69
CA PRO A 244 23.03 -0.89 6.64
C PRO A 244 23.55 -0.24 7.94
N ALA A 245 23.46 -1.02 9.03
CA ALA A 245 24.04 -0.66 10.31
C ALA A 245 25.59 -0.66 10.24
N PRO A 246 26.32 0.07 11.10
CA PRO A 246 25.80 0.86 12.23
C PRO A 246 25.36 2.29 11.85
N ALA A 247 25.65 2.74 10.64
CA ALA A 247 25.36 4.12 10.24
C ALA A 247 23.88 4.34 9.91
N SER A 248 23.20 3.28 9.43
CA SER A 248 21.79 3.27 9.03
C SER A 248 21.33 4.55 8.27
N PRO A 249 22.05 4.98 7.23
CA PRO A 249 21.72 6.21 6.54
C PRO A 249 20.36 6.08 5.84
N SER A 250 19.58 7.12 5.88
CA SER A 250 18.37 7.22 5.08
C SER A 250 18.70 7.15 3.59
N ASN A 251 17.82 6.54 2.80
CA ASN A 251 18.07 6.29 1.38
C ASN A 251 16.93 6.81 0.51
N ASN A 252 17.22 7.15 -0.76
CA ASN A 252 16.25 7.61 -1.74
C ASN A 252 16.10 6.66 -2.94
N GLU A 253 16.95 5.65 -3.06
CA GLU A 253 16.93 4.75 -4.21
C GLU A 253 15.62 3.94 -4.30
N ILE A 254 15.12 3.80 -5.51
CA ILE A 254 13.98 2.97 -5.86
C ILE A 254 14.48 1.79 -6.68
N GLN A 255 14.05 0.59 -6.31
CA GLN A 255 14.38 -0.66 -7.01
C GLN A 255 13.09 -1.38 -7.41
N PHE A 256 13.15 -2.23 -8.43
CA PHE A 256 11.99 -3.00 -8.87
C PHE A 256 12.33 -4.46 -9.19
N VAL A 257 11.31 -5.29 -9.13
CA VAL A 257 11.34 -6.70 -9.57
C VAL A 257 10.17 -7.02 -10.48
N THR A 258 10.31 -8.07 -11.29
CA THR A 258 9.19 -8.64 -12.05
C THR A 258 8.57 -9.77 -11.23
N ILE A 259 7.40 -9.54 -10.61
CA ILE A 259 6.82 -10.42 -9.57
C ILE A 259 6.68 -11.89 -10.03
N ALA A 260 6.38 -12.13 -11.30
CA ALA A 260 6.15 -13.48 -11.83
C ALA A 260 7.42 -14.33 -11.99
N SER A 261 8.60 -13.71 -12.07
CA SER A 261 9.89 -14.39 -12.26
C SER A 261 10.81 -14.17 -11.09
N LEU A 262 11.46 -15.22 -10.60
CA LEU A 262 12.49 -15.12 -9.57
C LEU A 262 13.68 -14.31 -10.08
N GLY A 263 14.37 -13.63 -9.18
CA GLY A 263 15.59 -12.90 -9.47
C GLY A 263 15.73 -11.60 -8.69
N ASN A 264 16.90 -11.02 -8.76
CA ASN A 264 17.26 -9.83 -8.01
C ASN A 264 16.60 -8.58 -8.58
N SER A 265 16.46 -7.56 -7.75
CA SER A 265 15.95 -6.27 -8.14
C SER A 265 16.91 -5.54 -9.08
N ILE A 266 16.35 -4.58 -9.79
CA ILE A 266 17.07 -3.69 -10.71
C ILE A 266 16.77 -2.26 -10.29
N ASP A 267 17.75 -1.37 -10.50
CA ASP A 267 17.57 0.07 -10.27
C ASP A 267 16.39 0.61 -11.07
N PHE A 268 15.57 1.42 -10.40
CA PHE A 268 14.42 2.10 -11.02
C PHE A 268 14.66 3.60 -11.15
N GLY A 269 15.31 4.22 -10.17
CA GLY A 269 15.52 5.65 -10.01
C GLY A 269 15.53 6.06 -8.54
N ASP A 270 15.25 7.32 -8.24
CA ASP A 270 15.33 7.89 -6.90
C ASP A 270 14.03 8.57 -6.48
N LEU A 271 13.71 8.53 -5.17
CA LEU A 271 12.74 9.43 -4.54
C LEU A 271 13.26 10.87 -4.57
N THR A 272 12.38 11.84 -4.44
CA THR A 272 12.78 13.26 -4.38
C THR A 272 13.66 13.57 -3.17
N ARG A 273 13.65 12.68 -2.17
CA ARG A 273 14.45 12.79 -0.94
C ARG A 273 14.70 11.43 -0.29
N SER A 274 15.70 11.37 0.56
CA SER A 274 15.97 10.18 1.36
C SER A 274 14.88 9.95 2.40
N THR A 275 14.42 8.71 2.55
CA THR A 275 13.40 8.30 3.51
C THR A 275 13.97 7.36 4.56
N ALA A 276 13.42 7.46 5.76
CA ALA A 276 13.66 6.58 6.88
C ALA A 276 12.37 6.47 7.72
N GLU A 277 12.21 5.41 8.47
CA GLU A 277 11.14 5.27 9.47
C GLU A 277 9.69 5.35 8.93
N THR A 278 9.45 4.95 7.67
CA THR A 278 8.07 4.87 7.12
C THR A 278 7.91 3.69 6.17
N ASN A 279 6.77 3.01 6.24
CA ASN A 279 6.40 1.91 5.35
C ASN A 279 5.19 2.27 4.45
N ALA A 280 4.85 3.55 4.33
CA ALA A 280 3.65 4.00 3.66
C ALA A 280 3.85 4.13 2.14
N GLY A 281 4.01 3.02 1.47
CA GLY A 281 3.93 2.90 0.02
C GLY A 281 2.63 2.25 -0.42
N THR A 282 2.05 2.68 -1.53
CA THR A 282 0.88 2.04 -2.16
C THR A 282 0.80 2.45 -3.64
N SER A 283 -0.18 1.93 -4.37
CA SER A 283 -0.26 2.14 -5.81
C SER A 283 -1.68 1.98 -6.37
N ASP A 284 -1.87 2.43 -7.60
CA ASP A 284 -2.84 1.83 -8.50
C ASP A 284 -2.11 0.94 -9.54
N SER A 285 -2.79 0.56 -10.61
CA SER A 285 -2.20 -0.29 -11.66
C SER A 285 -1.09 0.41 -12.47
N THR A 286 -0.97 1.73 -12.37
CA THR A 286 -0.07 2.57 -13.19
C THR A 286 0.93 3.37 -12.37
N ARG A 287 0.52 3.85 -11.23
CA ARG A 287 1.26 4.80 -10.40
C ARG A 287 1.52 4.26 -9.00
N ALA A 288 2.76 4.32 -8.54
CA ALA A 288 3.14 4.09 -7.16
C ALA A 288 3.28 5.44 -6.45
N ILE A 289 2.82 5.50 -5.20
CA ILE A 289 2.95 6.67 -4.33
C ILE A 289 3.61 6.27 -3.01
N PHE A 290 4.44 7.18 -2.48
CA PHE A 290 5.22 7.00 -1.27
C PHE A 290 4.94 8.16 -0.33
N MET A 291 4.37 7.88 0.85
CA MET A 291 3.77 8.89 1.72
C MET A 291 4.47 8.98 3.07
N GLY A 292 4.85 10.19 3.44
CA GLY A 292 5.57 10.45 4.69
C GLY A 292 7.06 10.22 4.55
N ASN A 293 7.82 10.78 5.49
CA ASN A 293 9.27 10.73 5.39
C ASN A 293 9.92 11.27 6.67
N GLY A 294 10.26 10.51 7.61
CA GLY A 294 11.09 10.87 8.76
C GLY A 294 11.18 12.35 9.22
N PRO A 295 11.99 12.65 10.18
CA PRO A 295 12.03 13.97 10.79
C PRO A 295 12.38 15.11 9.81
N GLY A 296 11.54 16.13 9.77
CA GLY A 296 11.79 17.39 9.06
C GLY A 296 11.01 17.61 7.77
N ASN A 297 10.55 16.55 7.07
CA ASN A 297 9.76 16.61 5.83
C ASN A 297 8.79 15.42 5.72
N GLY A 298 8.23 14.99 6.83
CA GLY A 298 7.39 13.80 6.92
C GLY A 298 6.00 13.92 6.31
N ASP A 299 5.68 15.00 5.64
CA ASP A 299 4.40 15.26 4.98
C ASP A 299 4.42 15.04 3.47
N THR A 300 5.58 14.85 2.86
CA THR A 300 5.67 14.72 1.40
C THR A 300 5.09 13.42 0.88
N ILE A 301 4.49 13.51 -0.29
CA ILE A 301 4.06 12.39 -1.11
C ILE A 301 4.81 12.43 -2.43
N ASP A 302 5.59 11.39 -2.71
CA ASP A 302 6.28 11.19 -3.99
C ASP A 302 5.52 10.19 -4.85
N PHE A 303 5.67 10.25 -6.17
CA PHE A 303 5.12 9.24 -7.07
C PHE A 303 6.07 8.88 -8.22
N VAL A 304 5.86 7.67 -8.76
CA VAL A 304 6.48 7.20 -10.01
C VAL A 304 5.44 6.49 -10.87
N GLU A 305 5.64 6.51 -12.18
CA GLU A 305 4.89 5.66 -13.12
C GLU A 305 5.52 4.26 -13.13
N ILE A 306 4.77 3.24 -12.70
CA ILE A 306 5.30 1.87 -12.47
C ILE A 306 5.91 1.24 -13.72
N SER A 307 5.38 1.54 -14.90
CA SER A 307 5.80 0.92 -16.17
C SER A 307 7.14 1.44 -16.71
N THR A 308 7.57 2.63 -16.31
CA THR A 308 8.78 3.30 -16.82
C THR A 308 9.71 3.66 -15.70
N THR A 309 10.99 3.27 -15.81
CA THR A 309 12.03 3.64 -14.84
C THR A 309 12.32 5.14 -14.91
N GLY A 310 12.64 5.72 -13.78
CA GLY A 310 12.97 7.14 -13.62
C GLY A 310 12.75 7.63 -12.20
N ASN A 311 13.22 8.81 -11.91
CA ASN A 311 13.11 9.41 -10.60
C ASN A 311 11.65 9.79 -10.27
N ALA A 312 11.33 9.76 -9.00
CA ALA A 312 10.05 10.20 -8.48
C ALA A 312 9.85 11.70 -8.69
N THR A 313 8.60 12.07 -8.73
CA THR A 313 8.13 13.46 -8.81
C THR A 313 7.24 13.75 -7.61
N ASP A 314 7.22 14.99 -7.16
CA ASP A 314 6.33 15.45 -6.11
C ASP A 314 4.86 15.25 -6.52
N PHE A 315 4.10 14.63 -5.64
CA PHE A 315 2.66 14.39 -5.79
C PHE A 315 1.84 15.45 -5.04
N GLY A 316 2.29 15.86 -3.87
CA GLY A 316 1.63 16.72 -2.90
C GLY A 316 2.05 16.39 -1.48
N ASN A 317 1.26 16.80 -0.50
CA ASN A 317 1.60 16.66 0.91
C ASN A 317 0.50 15.99 1.73
N LEU A 318 0.89 15.32 2.81
CA LEU A 318 0.01 14.97 3.91
C LEU A 318 -0.39 16.25 4.67
N THR A 319 -1.47 16.21 5.41
CA THR A 319 -1.91 17.37 6.21
C THR A 319 -1.00 17.63 7.41
N SER A 320 -0.15 16.66 7.78
CA SER A 320 0.86 16.78 8.83
C SER A 320 2.00 15.79 8.63
N SER A 321 3.22 16.21 8.98
CA SER A 321 4.40 15.33 9.01
C SER A 321 4.17 14.14 9.94
N ARG A 322 4.59 12.93 9.51
CA ARG A 322 4.52 11.71 10.33
C ARG A 322 5.54 10.68 9.90
N THR A 323 5.88 9.79 10.85
CA THR A 323 6.73 8.61 10.65
C THR A 323 5.96 7.35 11.03
N HIS A 324 6.46 6.17 10.68
CA HIS A 324 5.90 4.86 11.07
C HIS A 324 4.42 4.66 10.73
N ASN A 325 3.92 5.39 9.73
CA ASN A 325 2.60 5.21 9.15
C ASN A 325 2.60 4.04 8.16
N CYS A 326 1.43 3.48 7.91
CA CYS A 326 1.23 2.49 6.87
C CYS A 326 0.27 3.00 5.79
N ALA A 327 0.22 2.30 4.66
CA ALA A 327 -0.66 2.70 3.57
C ALA A 327 -1.27 1.50 2.85
N CYS A 328 -2.38 1.75 2.16
CA CYS A 328 -3.00 0.81 1.25
C CYS A 328 -3.84 1.53 0.19
N SER A 329 -4.32 0.81 -0.81
CA SER A 329 -5.22 1.33 -1.83
C SER A 329 -6.24 0.29 -2.29
N ASN A 330 -7.27 0.75 -3.00
CA ASN A 330 -8.25 -0.14 -3.63
C ASN A 330 -7.90 -0.49 -5.08
N GLY A 331 -6.65 -0.30 -5.51
CA GLY A 331 -6.18 -0.58 -6.87
C GLY A 331 -4.76 -1.09 -6.96
N HIS A 332 -4.17 -1.55 -5.85
CA HIS A 332 -2.81 -2.07 -5.82
C HIS A 332 -2.64 -3.37 -6.63
N GLY A 333 -1.39 -3.77 -6.84
CA GLY A 333 -1.03 -4.88 -7.74
C GLY A 333 -1.65 -6.25 -7.43
N GLY A 334 -2.10 -6.47 -6.21
CA GLY A 334 -2.78 -7.70 -5.79
C GLY A 334 -4.25 -7.82 -6.23
N LEU A 335 -4.84 -6.77 -6.80
CA LEU A 335 -6.29 -6.69 -7.09
C LEU A 335 -6.66 -6.89 -8.59
#